data_ceb2abeccd3101afe145cd01b84e43d2
#
_entry.id   ceb2abeccd3101afe145cd01b84e43d2
#
_cell.length_a   1.000
_cell.length_b   1.000
_cell.length_c   1.000
_cell.angle_alpha   90.00
_cell.angle_beta   90.00
_cell.angle_gamma   90.00
#
_symmetry.space_group_name_H-M   'P 1'
#
loop_
_entity.id
_entity.type
_entity.pdbx_description
1 polymer ?
#
loop_
_entity_poly.entity_id
_entity_poly.type
_entity_poly.pdbx_seq_one_letter_code
_entity_poly.pdbx_strand_id
1 'polypeptide(L)'
;SIISNRSPLEVSFEQNRDLLNRAMKEAQLPQRDQYVYREFLREAKSYDRRIGFVAVAQKLSPGLRRQLLFHVTRGSIEQVYYFKHAPKEFLMGVAVALEPHFFSRGEALDGLAHSLCMMDRGTVLHKGMMLVQPSVFHEDFIITKKQLQRVCRTFALTCTQVLVLTREEMESLLEGFPQFARRVRKYAVRIAFCRALHLTARHYHCYLKGQQEDAQEESVGVSLSLAFSATFKTGSYAGLGSAKVDDDHVVGV
;
A
#
# COMPACT_ATOMS: atom_id res chain seq x y z
N SER A 1 13.23 45.53 -19.16
CA SER A 1 13.75 44.61 -18.14
C SER A 1 12.63 43.80 -17.46
N ILE A 2 12.03 42.84 -18.21
CA ILE A 2 10.92 41.97 -17.71
C ILE A 2 11.47 40.68 -17.05
N ILE A 3 12.79 40.48 -17.02
CA ILE A 3 13.42 39.21 -16.63
C ILE A 3 13.68 39.10 -15.10
N SER A 4 13.51 40.17 -14.32
CA SER A 4 13.98 40.18 -12.92
C SER A 4 12.98 39.72 -11.85
N ASN A 5 11.77 39.22 -12.22
CA ASN A 5 10.77 38.79 -11.24
C ASN A 5 10.43 37.30 -11.23
N ARG A 6 11.22 36.45 -11.93
CA ARG A 6 11.00 35.01 -11.84
C ARG A 6 11.60 34.49 -10.54
N SER A 7 10.83 33.70 -9.80
CA SER A 7 11.31 33.07 -8.57
C SER A 7 12.48 32.10 -8.91
N PRO A 8 13.49 31.96 -8.04
CA PRO A 8 14.59 31.00 -8.27
C PRO A 8 14.10 29.57 -8.53
N LEU A 9 12.98 29.19 -7.93
CA LEU A 9 12.33 27.88 -8.15
C LEU A 9 11.79 27.73 -9.59
N GLU A 10 11.29 28.80 -10.19
CA GLU A 10 10.82 28.75 -11.58
C GLU A 10 11.99 28.63 -12.57
N VAL A 11 13.06 29.31 -12.30
CA VAL A 11 14.28 29.22 -13.12
C VAL A 11 14.87 27.80 -13.06
N SER A 12 15.00 27.23 -11.85
CA SER A 12 15.49 25.87 -11.70
C SER A 12 14.57 24.83 -12.36
N PHE A 13 13.26 25.02 -12.27
CA PHE A 13 12.30 24.14 -12.95
C PHE A 13 12.45 24.19 -14.48
N GLU A 14 12.59 25.37 -15.08
CA GLU A 14 12.81 25.52 -16.52
C GLU A 14 14.13 24.86 -16.95
N GLN A 15 15.19 25.04 -16.19
CA GLN A 15 16.49 24.38 -16.43
C GLN A 15 16.39 22.85 -16.37
N ASN A 16 15.73 22.32 -15.35
CA ASN A 16 15.51 20.87 -15.22
C ASN A 16 14.67 20.32 -16.35
N ARG A 17 13.64 21.04 -16.80
CA ARG A 17 12.82 20.66 -17.96
C ARG A 17 13.65 20.61 -19.26
N ASP A 18 14.51 21.60 -19.47
CA ASP A 18 15.34 21.66 -20.67
C ASP A 18 16.41 20.58 -20.67
N LEU A 19 17.04 20.30 -19.53
CA LEU A 19 17.96 19.18 -19.34
C LEU A 19 17.26 17.83 -19.59
N LEU A 20 16.06 17.63 -19.02
CA LEU A 20 15.26 16.42 -19.26
C LEU A 20 14.92 16.24 -20.74
N ASN A 21 14.48 17.31 -21.43
CA ASN A 21 14.17 17.25 -22.85
C ASN A 21 15.40 16.89 -23.71
N ARG A 22 16.59 17.38 -23.34
CA ARG A 22 17.86 17.04 -24.00
C ARG A 22 18.18 15.56 -23.78
N ALA A 23 18.16 15.09 -22.53
CA ALA A 23 18.45 13.70 -22.20
C ALA A 23 17.49 12.73 -22.91
N MET A 24 16.19 13.05 -22.98
CA MET A 24 15.19 12.22 -23.70
C MET A 24 15.46 12.16 -25.20
N LYS A 25 15.95 13.26 -25.81
CA LYS A 25 16.33 13.27 -27.23
C LYS A 25 17.59 12.45 -27.47
N GLU A 26 18.61 12.59 -26.63
CA GLU A 26 19.87 11.84 -26.73
C GLU A 26 19.61 10.32 -26.54
N ALA A 27 18.74 9.95 -25.61
CA ALA A 27 18.33 8.56 -25.39
C ALA A 27 17.31 8.03 -26.41
N GLN A 28 16.88 8.83 -27.39
CA GLN A 28 15.87 8.46 -28.40
C GLN A 28 14.60 7.84 -27.83
N LEU A 29 14.13 8.34 -26.68
CA LEU A 29 12.96 7.79 -26.01
C LEU A 29 11.69 7.92 -26.86
N PRO A 30 10.79 6.91 -26.88
CA PRO A 30 9.49 6.99 -27.53
C PRO A 30 8.66 8.16 -27.00
N GLN A 31 7.84 8.78 -27.86
CA GLN A 31 7.01 9.93 -27.47
C GLN A 31 6.09 9.65 -26.28
N ARG A 32 5.60 8.40 -26.15
CA ARG A 32 4.75 7.97 -25.04
C ARG A 32 5.48 8.11 -23.71
N ASP A 33 6.73 7.66 -23.67
CA ASP A 33 7.53 7.70 -22.43
C ASP A 33 7.95 9.14 -22.10
N GLN A 34 8.32 9.93 -23.13
CA GLN A 34 8.61 11.37 -22.96
C GLN A 34 7.45 12.13 -22.31
N TYR A 35 6.19 11.76 -22.63
CA TYR A 35 5.01 12.36 -22.02
C TYR A 35 4.95 12.10 -20.51
N VAL A 36 5.20 10.86 -20.09
CA VAL A 36 5.19 10.46 -18.67
C VAL A 36 6.23 11.26 -17.86
N TYR A 37 7.45 11.38 -18.37
CA TYR A 37 8.52 12.14 -17.69
C TYR A 37 8.20 13.65 -17.59
N ARG A 38 7.63 14.23 -18.65
CA ARG A 38 7.22 15.65 -18.64
C ARG A 38 6.05 15.90 -17.70
N GLU A 39 5.08 14.99 -17.64
CA GLU A 39 3.95 15.05 -16.72
C GLU A 39 4.46 14.97 -15.28
N PHE A 40 5.32 14.01 -14.98
CA PHE A 40 5.93 13.87 -13.67
C PHE A 40 6.66 15.15 -13.25
N LEU A 41 7.53 15.69 -14.10
CA LEU A 41 8.29 16.91 -13.79
C LEU A 41 7.36 18.10 -13.52
N ARG A 42 6.27 18.23 -14.28
CA ARG A 42 5.28 19.31 -14.08
C ARG A 42 4.59 19.19 -12.72
N GLU A 43 4.18 17.99 -12.35
CA GLU A 43 3.53 17.72 -11.07
C GLU A 43 4.54 17.82 -9.88
N ALA A 44 5.80 17.46 -10.12
CA ALA A 44 6.89 17.57 -9.16
C ALA A 44 7.16 19.01 -8.70
N LYS A 45 6.75 20.02 -9.48
CA LYS A 45 6.88 21.44 -9.08
C LYS A 45 6.26 21.74 -7.72
N SER A 46 5.15 21.08 -7.38
CA SER A 46 4.50 21.23 -6.07
C SER A 46 5.30 20.56 -4.94
N TYR A 47 5.94 19.44 -5.25
CA TYR A 47 6.81 18.71 -4.34
C TYR A 47 8.11 19.47 -4.08
N ASP A 48 8.75 20.03 -5.11
CA ASP A 48 9.95 20.86 -5.00
C ASP A 48 9.70 22.08 -4.09
N ARG A 49 8.50 22.69 -4.19
CA ARG A 49 8.10 23.75 -3.29
C ARG A 49 8.08 23.29 -1.83
N ARG A 50 7.60 22.09 -1.55
CA ARG A 50 7.55 21.52 -0.21
C ARG A 50 8.94 21.21 0.33
N ILE A 51 9.81 20.62 -0.49
CA ILE A 51 11.23 20.41 -0.14
C ILE A 51 11.87 21.77 0.17
N GLY A 52 11.61 22.79 -0.64
CA GLY A 52 12.07 24.15 -0.39
C GLY A 52 11.64 24.70 0.97
N PHE A 53 10.39 24.45 1.40
CA PHE A 53 9.92 24.82 2.74
C PHE A 53 10.66 24.07 3.84
N VAL A 54 10.90 22.79 3.68
CA VAL A 54 11.68 21.99 4.64
C VAL A 54 13.11 22.52 4.74
N ALA A 55 13.75 22.84 3.60
CA ALA A 55 15.09 23.41 3.57
C ALA A 55 15.17 24.79 4.25
N VAL A 56 14.16 25.63 4.07
CA VAL A 56 14.06 26.92 4.78
C VAL A 56 13.82 26.69 6.29
N ALA A 57 12.96 25.73 6.63
CA ALA A 57 12.69 25.40 8.03
C ALA A 57 13.94 24.92 8.77
N GLN A 58 14.89 24.25 8.08
CA GLN A 58 16.17 23.85 8.66
C GLN A 58 17.06 25.04 9.09
N LYS A 59 16.88 26.22 8.47
CA LYS A 59 17.61 27.44 8.81
C LYS A 59 17.01 28.17 10.03
N LEU A 60 15.82 27.77 10.49
CA LEU A 60 15.15 28.36 11.64
C LEU A 60 15.67 27.75 12.95
N SER A 61 15.46 28.47 14.05
CA SER A 61 15.68 27.91 15.38
C SER A 61 14.84 26.64 15.60
N PRO A 62 15.31 25.67 16.43
CA PRO A 62 14.58 24.40 16.63
C PRO A 62 13.12 24.58 17.05
N GLY A 63 12.80 25.59 17.86
CA GLY A 63 11.44 25.89 18.28
C GLY A 63 10.54 26.39 17.14
N LEU A 64 11.02 27.35 16.36
CA LEU A 64 10.30 27.90 15.20
C LEU A 64 10.14 26.84 14.09
N ARG A 65 11.16 26.02 13.86
CA ARG A 65 11.10 24.90 12.91
C ARG A 65 9.96 23.94 13.28
N ARG A 66 9.88 23.49 14.54
CA ARG A 66 8.81 22.60 15.02
C ARG A 66 7.43 23.21 14.83
N GLN A 67 7.26 24.47 15.18
CA GLN A 67 5.97 25.17 15.03
C GLN A 67 5.57 25.28 13.56
N LEU A 68 6.48 25.71 12.69
CA LEU A 68 6.20 25.86 11.25
C LEU A 68 5.80 24.55 10.62
N LEU A 69 6.60 23.49 10.81
CA LEU A 69 6.32 22.17 10.23
C LEU A 69 5.00 21.60 10.76
N PHE A 70 4.71 21.77 12.05
CA PHE A 70 3.44 21.35 12.62
C PHE A 70 2.25 22.09 11.99
N HIS A 71 2.33 23.39 11.78
CA HIS A 71 1.25 24.14 11.11
C HIS A 71 1.01 23.67 9.68
N VAL A 72 2.06 23.33 8.95
CA VAL A 72 1.97 22.87 7.56
C VAL A 72 1.38 21.45 7.46
N THR A 73 1.72 20.57 8.41
CA THR A 73 1.36 19.13 8.36
C THR A 73 0.18 18.75 9.26
N ARG A 74 -0.35 19.70 10.03
CA ARG A 74 -1.39 19.49 11.04
C ARG A 74 -2.60 18.74 10.50
N GLY A 75 -3.11 19.15 9.33
CA GLY A 75 -4.29 18.52 8.73
C GLY A 75 -4.12 17.03 8.44
N SER A 76 -2.92 16.61 8.06
CA SER A 76 -2.59 15.20 7.81
C SER A 76 -2.37 14.43 9.12
N ILE A 77 -1.69 15.03 10.10
CA ILE A 77 -1.40 14.39 11.39
C ILE A 77 -2.69 14.14 12.20
N GLU A 78 -3.65 15.07 12.18
CA GLU A 78 -4.92 14.96 12.91
C GLU A 78 -5.82 13.84 12.37
N GLN A 79 -5.59 13.32 11.17
CA GLN A 79 -6.32 12.18 10.61
C GLN A 79 -5.93 10.84 11.27
N VAL A 80 -4.77 10.77 11.90
CA VAL A 80 -4.33 9.55 12.57
C VAL A 80 -5.10 9.38 13.89
N TYR A 81 -6.04 8.44 13.91
CA TYR A 81 -7.01 8.29 15.01
C TYR A 81 -6.36 8.04 16.39
N TYR A 82 -5.21 7.37 16.45
CA TYR A 82 -4.51 7.15 17.72
C TYR A 82 -3.64 8.33 18.15
N PHE A 83 -3.46 9.36 17.30
CA PHE A 83 -2.86 10.65 17.69
C PHE A 83 -3.88 11.59 18.34
N LYS A 84 -5.14 11.25 18.29
CA LYS A 84 -6.18 11.98 19.00
C LYS A 84 -5.84 12.06 20.49
N HIS A 85 -5.76 13.27 21.04
CA HIS A 85 -5.33 13.54 22.41
C HIS A 85 -3.83 13.32 22.69
N ALA A 86 -2.97 13.31 21.66
CA ALA A 86 -1.53 13.34 21.86
C ALA A 86 -1.07 14.71 22.40
N PRO A 87 0.00 14.77 23.20
CA PRO A 87 0.61 16.04 23.60
C PRO A 87 1.03 16.85 22.36
N LYS A 88 0.89 18.17 22.43
CA LYS A 88 1.25 19.05 21.32
C LYS A 88 2.73 18.94 20.96
N GLU A 89 3.58 18.79 21.95
CA GLU A 89 5.03 18.60 21.80
C GLU A 89 5.35 17.31 21.00
N PHE A 90 4.60 16.23 21.26
CA PHE A 90 4.71 14.98 20.51
C PHE A 90 4.32 15.19 19.04
N LEU A 91 3.18 15.84 18.79
CA LEU A 91 2.72 16.14 17.42
C LEU A 91 3.68 17.04 16.65
N MET A 92 4.31 18.01 17.34
CA MET A 92 5.38 18.82 16.76
C MET A 92 6.64 17.99 16.46
N GLY A 93 6.95 17.00 17.28
CA GLY A 93 8.02 16.03 17.01
C GLY A 93 7.73 15.19 15.77
N VAL A 94 6.50 14.66 15.66
CA VAL A 94 6.04 13.93 14.48
C VAL A 94 6.17 14.78 13.22
N ALA A 95 5.74 16.06 13.27
CA ALA A 95 5.82 16.96 12.13
C ALA A 95 7.27 17.19 11.61
N VAL A 96 8.25 17.10 12.48
CA VAL A 96 9.69 17.21 12.12
C VAL A 96 10.22 15.91 11.53
N ALA A 97 9.71 14.76 12.01
CA ALA A 97 10.11 13.43 11.57
C ALA A 97 9.45 12.99 10.25
N LEU A 98 8.39 13.68 9.82
CA LEU A 98 7.70 13.35 8.57
C LEU A 98 8.56 13.63 7.35
N GLU A 99 8.75 12.61 6.52
CA GLU A 99 9.45 12.72 5.23
C GLU A 99 8.46 12.75 4.06
N PRO A 100 8.57 13.75 3.17
CA PRO A 100 7.74 13.81 1.98
C PRO A 100 8.30 12.88 0.89
N HIS A 101 7.45 12.00 0.35
CA HIS A 101 7.72 11.16 -0.82
C HIS A 101 6.77 11.50 -1.96
N PHE A 102 7.28 11.39 -3.19
CA PHE A 102 6.52 11.68 -4.38
C PHE A 102 6.56 10.48 -5.35
N PHE A 103 5.39 10.07 -5.83
CA PHE A 103 5.21 8.93 -6.71
C PHE A 103 4.53 9.34 -8.00
N SER A 104 4.97 8.76 -9.11
CA SER A 104 4.35 8.93 -10.42
C SER A 104 3.06 8.10 -10.54
N ARG A 105 2.25 8.44 -11.52
CA ARG A 105 1.06 7.67 -11.84
C ARG A 105 1.41 6.23 -12.24
N GLY A 106 0.71 5.26 -11.65
CA GLY A 106 0.90 3.83 -11.88
C GLY A 106 2.05 3.21 -11.07
N GLU A 107 2.80 4.00 -10.30
CA GLU A 107 3.90 3.52 -9.48
C GLU A 107 3.38 2.82 -8.22
N ALA A 108 4.04 1.71 -7.86
CA ALA A 108 3.78 1.03 -6.59
C ALA A 108 4.52 1.75 -5.47
N LEU A 109 3.84 1.96 -4.34
CA LEU A 109 4.42 2.55 -3.14
C LEU A 109 5.16 1.44 -2.33
N ASP A 110 6.07 0.73 -3.02
CA ASP A 110 6.85 -0.33 -2.40
C ASP A 110 7.87 0.27 -1.42
N GLY A 111 8.20 -0.48 -0.39
CA GLY A 111 9.11 -0.01 0.67
C GLY A 111 8.43 0.75 1.82
N LEU A 112 7.19 1.22 1.65
CA LEU A 112 6.45 1.96 2.69
C LEU A 112 5.55 1.06 3.57
N ALA A 113 5.60 -0.25 3.39
CA ALA A 113 4.71 -1.21 4.05
C ALA A 113 4.79 -1.19 5.59
N HIS A 114 5.90 -0.75 6.14
CA HIS A 114 6.17 -0.67 7.60
C HIS A 114 6.21 0.76 8.14
N SER A 115 5.71 1.70 7.36
CA SER A 115 5.68 3.12 7.72
C SER A 115 4.24 3.65 7.68
N LEU A 116 3.95 4.61 8.55
CA LEU A 116 2.68 5.33 8.50
C LEU A 116 2.69 6.30 7.33
N CYS A 117 1.72 6.17 6.47
CA CYS A 117 1.59 7.01 5.28
C CYS A 117 0.36 7.93 5.38
N MET A 118 0.57 9.22 5.22
CA MET A 118 -0.47 10.24 5.21
C MET A 118 -0.52 10.89 3.84
N MET A 119 -1.71 10.89 3.24
CA MET A 119 -1.92 11.53 1.93
C MET A 119 -1.84 13.05 2.06
N ASP A 120 -0.94 13.64 1.30
CA ASP A 120 -0.84 15.10 1.19
C ASP A 120 -1.47 15.62 -0.11
N ARG A 121 -1.32 14.86 -1.20
CA ARG A 121 -1.92 15.17 -2.51
C ARG A 121 -2.03 13.91 -3.37
N GLY A 122 -3.01 13.91 -4.28
CA GLY A 122 -3.20 12.83 -5.24
C GLY A 122 -4.19 11.78 -4.79
N THR A 123 -4.15 10.64 -5.47
CA THR A 123 -5.05 9.50 -5.24
C THR A 123 -4.26 8.20 -5.29
N VAL A 124 -4.48 7.32 -4.31
CA VAL A 124 -3.89 5.98 -4.28
C VAL A 124 -4.96 4.91 -4.24
N LEU A 125 -4.65 3.76 -4.80
CA LEU A 125 -5.42 2.52 -4.66
C LEU A 125 -4.79 1.69 -3.54
N HIS A 126 -5.52 1.54 -2.43
CA HIS A 126 -5.08 0.74 -1.28
C HIS A 126 -6.18 -0.25 -0.88
N LYS A 127 -5.88 -1.54 -0.84
CA LYS A 127 -6.84 -2.62 -0.50
C LYS A 127 -8.14 -2.60 -1.33
N GLY A 128 -8.04 -2.23 -2.61
CA GLY A 128 -9.20 -2.12 -3.50
C GLY A 128 -10.04 -0.85 -3.30
N MET A 129 -9.63 0.07 -2.42
CA MET A 129 -10.29 1.35 -2.19
C MET A 129 -9.43 2.50 -2.71
N MET A 130 -10.07 3.49 -3.33
CA MET A 130 -9.42 4.74 -3.69
C MET A 130 -9.35 5.65 -2.46
N LEU A 131 -8.14 6.05 -2.10
CA LEU A 131 -7.89 7.01 -1.03
C LEU A 131 -7.46 8.34 -1.63
N VAL A 132 -8.05 9.40 -1.13
CA VAL A 132 -7.72 10.80 -1.48
C VAL A 132 -7.38 11.58 -0.22
N GLN A 133 -6.85 12.77 -0.36
CA GLN A 133 -6.62 13.67 0.78
C GLN A 133 -7.95 14.09 1.45
N PRO A 134 -8.02 14.12 2.79
CA PRO A 134 -7.04 13.68 3.76
C PRO A 134 -7.29 12.20 4.14
N SER A 135 -6.35 11.33 3.84
CA SER A 135 -6.44 9.91 4.20
C SER A 135 -5.13 9.40 4.77
N VAL A 136 -5.22 8.38 5.59
CA VAL A 136 -4.08 7.70 6.20
C VAL A 136 -4.15 6.22 5.86
N PHE A 137 -3.01 5.59 5.61
CA PHE A 137 -2.92 4.16 5.37
C PHE A 137 -1.66 3.57 6.01
N HIS A 138 -1.59 2.25 6.11
CA HIS A 138 -0.58 1.52 6.88
C HIS A 138 -0.57 1.87 8.38
N GLU A 139 -1.72 2.21 8.94
CA GLU A 139 -1.86 2.53 10.38
C GLU A 139 -1.45 1.37 11.31
N ASP A 140 -1.34 0.18 10.75
CA ASP A 140 -0.91 -1.04 11.42
C ASP A 140 0.61 -1.19 11.58
N PHE A 141 1.39 -0.22 11.12
CA PHE A 141 2.84 -0.19 11.31
C PHE A 141 3.23 -0.22 12.80
N ILE A 142 2.32 0.21 13.70
CA ILE A 142 2.53 0.15 15.16
C ILE A 142 2.51 -1.29 15.73
N ILE A 143 2.04 -2.29 14.97
CA ILE A 143 2.01 -3.69 15.40
C ILE A 143 3.40 -4.30 15.27
N THR A 144 3.91 -4.90 16.36
CA THR A 144 5.25 -5.50 16.37
C THR A 144 5.34 -6.80 15.58
N LYS A 145 4.28 -7.64 15.63
CA LYS A 145 4.26 -8.93 14.93
C LYS A 145 3.93 -8.72 13.45
N LYS A 146 4.92 -8.91 12.56
CA LYS A 146 4.76 -8.77 11.10
C LYS A 146 3.61 -9.63 10.52
N GLN A 147 3.37 -10.81 11.08
CA GLN A 147 2.29 -11.71 10.66
C GLN A 147 0.88 -11.11 10.83
N LEU A 148 0.72 -10.17 11.77
CA LEU A 148 -0.52 -9.45 12.03
C LEU A 148 -0.63 -8.13 11.26
N GLN A 149 0.42 -7.70 10.58
CA GLN A 149 0.38 -6.55 9.68
C GLN A 149 -0.24 -6.98 8.34
N ARG A 150 -1.15 -6.16 7.82
CA ARG A 150 -1.73 -6.40 6.49
C ARG A 150 -0.87 -5.70 5.45
N VAL A 151 0.17 -6.38 5.00
CA VAL A 151 0.94 -5.91 3.86
C VAL A 151 0.05 -5.97 2.63
N CYS A 152 -0.22 -4.83 2.03
CA CYS A 152 -1.00 -4.71 0.82
C CYS A 152 -0.26 -3.77 -0.14
N ARG A 153 -0.16 -4.17 -1.40
CA ARG A 153 0.39 -3.28 -2.42
C ARG A 153 -0.51 -2.06 -2.58
N THR A 154 0.10 -0.91 -2.58
CA THR A 154 -0.56 0.37 -2.79
C THR A 154 -0.02 0.98 -4.08
N PHE A 155 -0.90 1.50 -4.94
CA PHE A 155 -0.53 2.07 -6.23
C PHE A 155 -0.99 3.52 -6.31
N ALA A 156 -0.13 4.37 -6.84
CA ALA A 156 -0.49 5.74 -7.17
C ALA A 156 -1.36 5.78 -8.43
N LEU A 157 -2.60 6.23 -8.33
CA LEU A 157 -3.50 6.40 -9.49
C LEU A 157 -3.24 7.73 -10.22
N THR A 158 -2.77 8.72 -9.50
CA THR A 158 -2.31 10.02 -10.03
C THR A 158 -0.91 10.29 -9.49
N CYS A 159 -0.28 11.37 -9.93
CA CYS A 159 0.92 11.87 -9.26
C CYS A 159 0.58 12.17 -7.80
N THR A 160 1.24 11.49 -6.88
CA THR A 160 0.84 11.41 -5.48
C THR A 160 1.97 11.85 -4.57
N GLN A 161 1.63 12.69 -3.60
CA GLN A 161 2.53 13.11 -2.53
C GLN A 161 2.06 12.53 -1.21
N VAL A 162 2.97 11.85 -0.51
CA VAL A 162 2.71 11.16 0.75
C VAL A 162 3.73 11.62 1.79
N LEU A 163 3.26 11.86 2.99
CA LEU A 163 4.11 12.08 4.16
C LEU A 163 4.28 10.75 4.88
N VAL A 164 5.51 10.38 5.09
CA VAL A 164 5.89 9.08 5.65
C VAL A 164 6.50 9.28 7.03
N LEU A 165 6.05 8.50 8.00
CA LEU A 165 6.66 8.38 9.33
C LEU A 165 7.15 6.94 9.50
N THR A 166 8.44 6.77 9.67
CA THR A 166 9.03 5.47 9.89
C THR A 166 8.74 4.95 11.30
N ARG A 167 8.86 3.64 11.48
CA ARG A 167 8.63 3.03 12.77
C ARG A 167 9.70 3.45 13.80
N GLU A 168 10.94 3.52 13.35
CA GLU A 168 12.10 3.89 14.16
C GLU A 168 11.93 5.30 14.72
N GLU A 169 11.52 6.24 13.89
CA GLU A 169 11.23 7.62 14.31
C GLU A 169 10.07 7.70 15.29
N MET A 170 9.00 6.94 15.04
CA MET A 170 7.86 6.88 15.95
C MET A 170 8.26 6.31 17.31
N GLU A 171 9.06 5.23 17.35
CA GLU A 171 9.53 4.61 18.58
C GLU A 171 10.45 5.58 19.35
N SER A 172 11.39 6.23 18.68
CA SER A 172 12.26 7.26 19.27
C SER A 172 11.47 8.42 19.88
N LEU A 173 10.45 8.91 19.17
CA LEU A 173 9.58 9.96 19.70
C LEU A 173 8.79 9.51 20.94
N LEU A 174 8.31 8.26 20.95
CA LEU A 174 7.54 7.71 22.07
C LEU A 174 8.35 7.53 23.35
N GLU A 175 9.67 7.39 23.27
CA GLU A 175 10.55 7.34 24.44
C GLU A 175 10.43 8.61 25.32
N GLY A 176 10.28 9.77 24.68
CA GLY A 176 10.06 11.04 25.38
C GLY A 176 8.67 11.20 26.02
N PHE A 177 7.70 10.33 25.66
CA PHE A 177 6.30 10.49 26.10
C PHE A 177 5.71 9.17 26.64
N PRO A 178 6.16 8.65 27.79
CA PRO A 178 5.81 7.30 28.28
C PRO A 178 4.32 7.10 28.53
N GLN A 179 3.59 8.13 28.95
CA GLN A 179 2.13 8.02 29.14
C GLN A 179 1.40 7.86 27.81
N PHE A 180 1.83 8.58 26.79
CA PHE A 180 1.28 8.48 25.44
C PHE A 180 1.70 7.17 24.78
N ALA A 181 2.93 6.72 24.97
CA ALA A 181 3.42 5.40 24.50
C ALA A 181 2.55 4.24 25.00
N ARG A 182 2.12 4.27 26.28
CA ARG A 182 1.17 3.28 26.83
C ARG A 182 -0.17 3.30 26.06
N ARG A 183 -0.64 4.47 25.68
CA ARG A 183 -1.89 4.62 24.91
C ARG A 183 -1.75 4.04 23.50
N VAL A 184 -0.68 4.39 22.78
CA VAL A 184 -0.38 3.83 21.45
C VAL A 184 -0.25 2.30 21.53
N ARG A 185 0.41 1.77 22.54
CA ARG A 185 0.52 0.32 22.77
C ARG A 185 -0.85 -0.34 22.97
N LYS A 186 -1.78 0.29 23.70
CA LYS A 186 -3.16 -0.21 23.82
C LYS A 186 -3.86 -0.29 22.47
N TYR A 187 -3.70 0.72 21.60
CA TYR A 187 -4.23 0.67 20.24
C TYR A 187 -3.59 -0.46 19.41
N ALA A 188 -2.27 -0.61 19.48
CA ALA A 188 -1.58 -1.70 18.78
C ALA A 188 -2.08 -3.09 19.21
N VAL A 189 -2.26 -3.32 20.51
CA VAL A 189 -2.81 -4.57 21.05
C VAL A 189 -4.24 -4.79 20.56
N ARG A 190 -5.09 -3.76 20.58
CA ARG A 190 -6.48 -3.85 20.09
C ARG A 190 -6.54 -4.25 18.62
N ILE A 191 -5.74 -3.60 17.77
CA ILE A 191 -5.69 -3.93 16.33
C ILE A 191 -5.16 -5.36 16.14
N ALA A 192 -4.08 -5.72 16.82
CA ALA A 192 -3.49 -7.05 16.75
C ALA A 192 -4.48 -8.14 17.18
N PHE A 193 -5.24 -7.91 18.25
CA PHE A 193 -6.26 -8.83 18.74
C PHE A 193 -7.41 -9.02 17.72
N CYS A 194 -7.97 -7.91 17.21
CA CYS A 194 -9.00 -7.99 16.17
C CYS A 194 -8.52 -8.77 14.94
N ARG A 195 -7.26 -8.58 14.53
CA ARG A 195 -6.70 -9.29 13.39
C ARG A 195 -6.44 -10.76 13.67
N ALA A 196 -5.94 -11.08 14.85
CA ALA A 196 -5.79 -12.47 15.27
C ALA A 196 -7.14 -13.21 15.25
N LEU A 197 -8.22 -12.59 15.76
CA LEU A 197 -9.58 -13.14 15.69
C LEU A 197 -10.04 -13.35 14.24
N HIS A 198 -9.81 -12.37 13.36
CA HIS A 198 -10.17 -12.51 11.95
C HIS A 198 -9.41 -13.64 11.26
N LEU A 199 -8.12 -13.80 11.57
CA LEU A 199 -7.31 -14.88 11.01
C LEU A 199 -7.79 -16.25 11.51
N THR A 200 -8.04 -16.40 12.82
CA THR A 200 -8.54 -17.67 13.37
C THR A 200 -9.93 -18.00 12.83
N ALA A 201 -10.84 -17.02 12.74
CA ALA A 201 -12.16 -17.23 12.17
C ALA A 201 -12.08 -17.65 10.68
N ARG A 202 -11.17 -17.06 9.91
CA ARG A 202 -10.94 -17.42 8.51
C ARG A 202 -10.40 -18.84 8.38
N HIS A 203 -9.41 -19.21 9.20
CA HIS A 203 -8.88 -20.58 9.22
C HIS A 203 -9.95 -21.60 9.57
N TYR A 204 -10.76 -21.32 10.61
CA TYR A 204 -11.85 -22.18 11.01
C TYR A 204 -12.91 -22.33 9.91
N HIS A 205 -13.26 -21.25 9.22
CA HIS A 205 -14.19 -21.30 8.10
C HIS A 205 -13.65 -22.14 6.91
N CYS A 206 -12.36 -21.99 6.59
CA CYS A 206 -11.74 -22.82 5.55
C CYS A 206 -11.71 -24.30 5.95
N TYR A 207 -11.41 -24.60 7.22
CA TYR A 207 -11.44 -25.96 7.76
C TYR A 207 -12.84 -26.60 7.66
N LEU A 208 -13.90 -25.86 8.02
CA LEU A 208 -15.27 -26.34 7.90
C LEU A 208 -15.68 -26.59 6.45
N LYS A 209 -15.27 -25.73 5.52
CA LYS A 209 -15.54 -25.93 4.09
C LYS A 209 -14.84 -27.17 3.55
N GLY A 210 -13.56 -27.37 3.88
CA GLY A 210 -12.83 -28.60 3.50
C GLY A 210 -13.51 -29.85 4.03
N GLN A 211 -13.95 -29.87 5.30
CA GLN A 211 -14.72 -31.01 5.84
C GLN A 211 -16.07 -31.24 5.14
N GLN A 212 -16.72 -30.17 4.66
CA GLN A 212 -17.97 -30.31 3.90
C GLN A 212 -17.74 -30.87 2.50
N GLU A 213 -16.65 -30.48 1.85
CA GLU A 213 -16.24 -31.01 0.55
C GLU A 213 -15.85 -32.48 0.66
N ASP A 214 -15.05 -32.86 1.65
CA ASP A 214 -14.68 -34.25 1.95
C ASP A 214 -15.91 -35.12 2.25
N ALA A 215 -16.86 -34.62 3.05
CA ALA A 215 -18.11 -35.30 3.36
C ALA A 215 -19.04 -35.45 2.14
N GLN A 216 -19.03 -34.48 1.23
CA GLN A 216 -19.77 -34.59 -0.04
C GLN A 216 -19.12 -35.59 -1.00
N GLU A 217 -17.81 -35.59 -1.11
CA GLU A 217 -17.08 -36.58 -1.91
C GLU A 217 -17.29 -37.99 -1.36
N GLU A 218 -17.24 -38.19 -0.05
CA GLU A 218 -17.54 -39.46 0.59
C GLU A 218 -18.98 -39.93 0.32
N SER A 219 -19.96 -39.02 0.42
CA SER A 219 -21.35 -39.30 0.14
C SER A 219 -21.62 -39.67 -1.34
N VAL A 220 -20.92 -38.99 -2.26
CA VAL A 220 -20.98 -39.32 -3.71
C VAL A 220 -20.30 -40.64 -3.99
N GLY A 221 -19.15 -40.90 -3.36
CA GLY A 221 -18.45 -42.19 -3.45
C GLY A 221 -19.29 -43.37 -2.98
N VAL A 222 -19.97 -43.22 -1.83
CA VAL A 222 -20.90 -44.23 -1.30
C VAL A 222 -22.11 -44.43 -2.23
N SER A 223 -22.67 -43.34 -2.77
CA SER A 223 -23.79 -43.40 -3.72
C SER A 223 -23.42 -44.13 -5.02
N LEU A 224 -22.19 -43.86 -5.56
CA LEU A 224 -21.67 -44.52 -6.73
C LEU A 224 -21.41 -46.00 -6.46
N SER A 225 -20.84 -46.39 -5.32
CA SER A 225 -20.59 -47.77 -4.95
C SER A 225 -21.89 -48.57 -4.78
N LEU A 226 -22.95 -47.98 -4.21
CA LEU A 226 -24.27 -48.55 -4.12
C LEU A 226 -24.93 -48.72 -5.49
N ALA A 227 -24.80 -47.75 -6.38
CA ALA A 227 -25.32 -47.81 -7.75
C ALA A 227 -24.59 -48.90 -8.55
N PHE A 228 -23.27 -49.06 -8.42
CA PHE A 228 -22.49 -50.13 -9.06
C PHE A 228 -22.87 -51.49 -8.53
N SER A 229 -23.08 -51.65 -7.22
CA SER A 229 -23.50 -52.94 -6.63
C SER A 229 -24.92 -53.33 -7.02
N ALA A 230 -25.81 -52.37 -7.25
CA ALA A 230 -27.19 -52.61 -7.72
C ALA A 230 -27.20 -53.04 -9.21
N THR A 231 -26.35 -52.45 -10.05
CA THR A 231 -26.23 -52.81 -11.48
C THR A 231 -25.61 -54.19 -11.69
N PHE A 232 -24.72 -54.64 -10.79
CA PHE A 232 -24.10 -55.98 -10.91
C PHE A 232 -25.00 -57.11 -10.43
N LYS A 233 -26.06 -56.81 -9.64
CA LYS A 233 -27.05 -57.84 -9.21
C LYS A 233 -28.16 -58.12 -10.23
N THR A 234 -28.33 -57.29 -11.27
CA THR A 234 -29.38 -57.45 -12.28
C THR A 234 -28.88 -57.82 -13.68
N GLY A 235 -27.61 -58.10 -13.86
CA GLY A 235 -27.00 -58.37 -15.17
C GLY A 235 -26.37 -59.75 -15.28
N SER A 236 -27.23 -60.84 -15.16
CA SER A 236 -26.89 -62.13 -15.71
C SER A 236 -27.61 -62.28 -17.05
N TYR A 237 -26.87 -62.67 -18.08
CA TYR A 237 -27.23 -63.11 -19.43
C TYR A 237 -27.19 -62.14 -20.63
N ALA A 238 -26.41 -62.65 -21.58
CA ALA A 238 -26.35 -62.41 -23.02
C ALA A 238 -25.41 -61.29 -23.46
N GLY A 239 -24.24 -61.51 -24.00
CA GLY A 239 -23.97 -62.26 -25.20
C GLY A 239 -23.32 -61.38 -26.23
N LEU A 240 -22.01 -61.67 -26.56
CA LEU A 240 -21.37 -61.47 -27.85
C LEU A 240 -21.35 -60.08 -28.54
N GLY A 241 -20.13 -59.62 -28.78
CA GLY A 241 -19.85 -58.60 -29.78
C GLY A 241 -18.43 -58.03 -29.70
N SER A 242 -17.47 -58.77 -30.27
CA SER A 242 -16.13 -58.30 -30.61
C SER A 242 -16.17 -57.13 -31.57
N ALA A 243 -15.42 -56.06 -31.27
CA ALA A 243 -14.90 -55.17 -32.30
C ALA A 243 -13.63 -54.48 -31.82
N LYS A 244 -12.69 -54.53 -32.70
CA LYS A 244 -11.27 -54.18 -32.66
C LYS A 244 -10.94 -52.77 -32.21
N VAL A 245 -9.77 -52.71 -31.59
CA VAL A 245 -8.78 -51.66 -31.52
C VAL A 245 -8.48 -51.04 -32.88
N ASP A 246 -8.34 -49.72 -32.92
CA ASP A 246 -7.35 -49.06 -33.77
C ASP A 246 -6.79 -47.84 -32.97
N ASP A 247 -5.48 -47.95 -32.71
CA ASP A 247 -4.56 -46.87 -32.39
C ASP A 247 -4.47 -45.92 -33.61
N ASP A 248 -4.28 -44.63 -33.37
CA ASP A 248 -3.19 -43.83 -33.93
C ASP A 248 -3.32 -42.33 -33.73
N HIS A 249 -2.14 -41.74 -33.48
CA HIS A 249 -1.66 -40.38 -33.69
C HIS A 249 -2.06 -39.29 -32.66
N VAL A 250 -1.15 -38.87 -31.80
CA VAL A 250 0.19 -38.18 -31.90
C VAL A 250 0.14 -36.77 -32.51
N VAL A 251 0.90 -35.87 -31.82
CA VAL A 251 1.41 -34.51 -32.17
C VAL A 251 0.44 -33.39 -31.91
N GLY A 252 0.66 -32.45 -30.99
CA GLY A 252 1.83 -31.58 -30.75
C GLY A 252 1.55 -30.17 -31.26
N VAL A 253 1.51 -29.20 -30.40
CA VAL A 253 2.24 -27.91 -30.33
C VAL A 253 1.79 -27.16 -29.05
#